data_6e941ebcc251cf58f896cc2070cf442f
#
_entry.id   6e941ebcc251cf58f896cc2070cf442f
#
_cell.length_a   1.000
_cell.length_b   1.000
_cell.length_c   1.000
_cell.angle_alpha   90.00
_cell.angle_beta   90.00
_cell.angle_gamma   90.00
#
_symmetry.space_group_name_H-M   'P 1'
#
loop_
_entity.id
_entity.type
_entity.pdbx_description
1 polymer ?
#
loop_
_entity_poly.entity_id
_entity_poly.type
_entity_poly.pdbx_seq_one_letter_code
_entity_poly.pdbx_strand_id
1 'polypeptide(L)'
;MAQQSDKKIVVLGTGGTIAGTADSAADNIGYTAAQVGVAQLLQAIPALSSVLAGRALITEQVAQIDSKDMSFGVWQQLASRVAHWLAQPEVQGIVITHGTDTLEETAYFLQTVLNPAKPVVLTCAMRPATAVTPDGPQNVLDAVAVAMHPGARGVVAVCAGTLHSAFDVQKVHPYRIDAFNSGDAGPLGYVEEGALRLLRNWPEAHMGSAQYAIENIANFARWPRVEIVMNYAGASGAVVDALVAQGVQGLVVAATGNGTLHHDLQAALLKAQRAGVKVVRASRCPNGRVLGQPGDAIPDSQGLSAVKARVALMLALMPA
;
A
#
# COMPACT_ATOMS: atom_id res chain seq x y z
N MET A 1 -5.14 -24.65 -27.11
CA MET A 1 -4.85 -25.06 -25.71
C MET A 1 -3.35 -25.06 -25.36
N ALA A 2 -2.42 -24.78 -26.26
CA ALA A 2 -0.96 -24.87 -25.99
C ALA A 2 -0.29 -23.57 -25.44
N GLN A 3 -1.00 -22.46 -25.32
CA GLN A 3 -0.41 -21.17 -24.93
C GLN A 3 -0.49 -20.84 -23.42
N GLN A 4 -1.12 -21.68 -22.61
CA GLN A 4 -1.30 -21.43 -21.17
C GLN A 4 -0.11 -21.93 -20.32
N SER A 5 0.67 -22.89 -20.81
CA SER A 5 1.80 -23.50 -20.08
C SER A 5 3.02 -22.61 -19.92
N ASP A 6 3.15 -21.54 -20.75
CA ASP A 6 4.32 -20.65 -20.72
C ASP A 6 4.15 -19.43 -19.81
N LYS A 7 2.93 -19.22 -19.27
CA LYS A 7 2.68 -18.08 -18.39
C LYS A 7 3.14 -18.34 -16.96
N LYS A 8 3.61 -17.27 -16.33
CA LYS A 8 4.17 -17.32 -14.96
C LYS A 8 3.41 -16.37 -14.05
N ILE A 9 3.23 -16.79 -12.80
CA ILE A 9 2.86 -15.92 -11.69
C ILE A 9 4.07 -15.79 -10.78
N VAL A 10 4.40 -14.55 -10.42
CA VAL A 10 5.52 -14.26 -9.52
C VAL A 10 4.97 -13.89 -8.14
N VAL A 11 5.51 -14.47 -7.09
CA VAL A 11 5.18 -14.11 -5.70
C VAL A 11 6.42 -13.53 -5.03
N LEU A 12 6.32 -12.26 -4.63
CA LEU A 12 7.35 -11.52 -3.92
C LEU A 12 7.00 -11.47 -2.42
N GLY A 13 7.90 -11.96 -1.58
CA GLY A 13 7.73 -11.93 -0.13
C GLY A 13 8.37 -10.70 0.51
N THR A 14 7.64 -10.00 1.38
CA THR A 14 8.21 -8.92 2.21
C THR A 14 8.12 -9.21 3.72
N GLY A 15 7.50 -10.33 4.12
CA GLY A 15 7.29 -10.71 5.52
C GLY A 15 5.89 -10.40 6.02
N GLY A 16 5.78 -9.78 7.20
CA GLY A 16 4.51 -9.46 7.85
C GLY A 16 3.88 -10.60 8.64
N THR A 17 2.67 -10.40 9.14
CA THR A 17 1.89 -11.36 9.93
C THR A 17 1.60 -12.65 9.17
N ILE A 18 1.38 -12.58 7.87
CA ILE A 18 1.14 -13.74 7.00
C ILE A 18 2.27 -14.78 7.08
N ALA A 19 3.48 -14.32 7.35
CA ALA A 19 4.70 -15.10 7.57
C ALA A 19 5.09 -15.15 9.07
N GLY A 20 4.18 -14.82 9.96
CA GLY A 20 4.41 -14.78 11.41
C GLY A 20 4.14 -16.13 12.07
N THR A 21 4.81 -16.36 13.18
CA THR A 21 4.64 -17.55 14.03
C THR A 21 4.43 -17.19 15.48
N ALA A 22 3.57 -17.93 16.17
CA ALA A 22 3.36 -17.86 17.63
C ALA A 22 3.65 -19.21 18.25
N ASP A 23 4.03 -19.22 19.53
CA ASP A 23 4.26 -20.43 20.30
C ASP A 23 2.97 -21.22 20.55
N SER A 24 1.84 -20.53 20.60
CA SER A 24 0.51 -21.13 20.74
C SER A 24 -0.37 -20.77 19.55
N ALA A 25 -1.03 -21.76 18.96
CA ALA A 25 -1.97 -21.54 17.87
C ALA A 25 -3.22 -20.71 18.26
N ALA A 26 -3.50 -20.58 19.57
CA ALA A 26 -4.56 -19.72 20.09
C ALA A 26 -4.12 -18.25 20.25
N ASP A 27 -2.83 -17.97 20.16
CA ASP A 27 -2.29 -16.61 20.30
C ASP A 27 -2.22 -15.90 18.93
N ASN A 28 -3.10 -14.93 18.74
CA ASN A 28 -3.13 -14.09 17.55
C ASN A 28 -2.53 -12.68 17.79
N ILE A 29 -1.92 -12.43 18.96
CA ILE A 29 -1.36 -11.13 19.34
C ILE A 29 0.13 -11.23 19.64
N GLY A 30 0.56 -12.25 20.41
CA GLY A 30 1.94 -12.45 20.85
C GLY A 30 2.84 -13.15 19.82
N TYR A 31 2.49 -13.12 18.55
CA TYR A 31 3.29 -13.72 17.48
C TYR A 31 4.49 -12.86 17.08
N THR A 32 5.50 -13.49 16.50
CA THR A 32 6.61 -12.81 15.83
C THR A 32 6.36 -12.79 14.33
N ALA A 33 6.30 -11.59 13.73
CA ALA A 33 6.10 -11.43 12.29
C ALA A 33 7.33 -11.90 11.49
N ALA A 34 7.14 -12.16 10.19
CA ALA A 34 8.22 -12.40 9.22
C ALA A 34 9.18 -13.57 9.58
N GLN A 35 8.68 -14.65 10.14
CA GLN A 35 9.49 -15.83 10.50
C GLN A 35 9.59 -16.85 9.37
N VAL A 36 8.58 -16.95 8.52
CA VAL A 36 8.47 -17.93 7.44
C VAL A 36 8.82 -17.29 6.11
N GLY A 37 9.74 -17.90 5.36
CA GLY A 37 10.06 -17.44 4.00
C GLY A 37 8.91 -17.68 3.01
N VAL A 38 8.81 -16.85 1.96
CA VAL A 38 7.72 -16.91 0.98
C VAL A 38 7.58 -18.28 0.30
N ALA A 39 8.67 -18.94 -0.02
CA ALA A 39 8.63 -20.28 -0.63
C ALA A 39 7.99 -21.31 0.31
N GLN A 40 8.36 -21.30 1.58
CA GLN A 40 7.79 -22.20 2.60
C GLN A 40 6.32 -21.88 2.86
N LEU A 41 5.95 -20.59 2.91
CA LEU A 41 4.56 -20.15 3.04
C LEU A 41 3.69 -20.77 1.94
N LEU A 42 4.13 -20.69 0.69
CA LEU A 42 3.37 -21.16 -0.47
C LEU A 42 3.30 -22.68 -0.54
N GLN A 43 4.35 -23.38 -0.12
CA GLN A 43 4.35 -24.85 -0.02
C GLN A 43 3.31 -25.36 0.97
N ALA A 44 2.97 -24.58 1.98
CA ALA A 44 1.92 -24.91 2.96
C ALA A 44 0.49 -24.70 2.44
N ILE A 45 0.30 -24.33 1.16
CA ILE A 45 -1.02 -24.10 0.53
C ILE A 45 -1.26 -25.15 -0.57
N PRO A 46 -1.79 -26.34 -0.27
CA PRO A 46 -1.92 -27.42 -1.26
C PRO A 46 -2.80 -27.04 -2.47
N ALA A 47 -3.84 -26.23 -2.26
CA ALA A 47 -4.76 -25.80 -3.31
C ALA A 47 -4.11 -24.87 -4.36
N LEU A 48 -2.92 -24.31 -4.07
CA LEU A 48 -2.25 -23.34 -4.95
C LEU A 48 -1.94 -23.94 -6.33
N SER A 49 -1.52 -25.21 -6.40
CA SER A 49 -1.25 -25.91 -7.66
C SER A 49 -2.49 -25.99 -8.57
N SER A 50 -3.65 -26.23 -7.97
CA SER A 50 -4.92 -26.26 -8.70
C SER A 50 -5.33 -24.88 -9.21
N VAL A 51 -5.20 -23.85 -8.37
CA VAL A 51 -5.51 -22.45 -8.75
C VAL A 51 -4.61 -21.97 -9.87
N LEU A 52 -3.33 -22.30 -9.87
CA LEU A 52 -2.38 -21.93 -10.93
C LEU A 52 -2.73 -22.50 -12.30
N ALA A 53 -3.53 -23.57 -12.37
CA ALA A 53 -4.02 -24.16 -13.63
C ALA A 53 -2.91 -24.38 -14.67
N GLY A 54 -1.77 -24.95 -14.25
CA GLY A 54 -0.63 -25.25 -15.11
C GLY A 54 0.38 -24.11 -15.35
N ARG A 55 0.14 -22.93 -14.79
CA ARG A 55 1.13 -21.83 -14.86
C ARG A 55 2.29 -22.09 -13.91
N ALA A 56 3.49 -21.66 -14.33
CA ALA A 56 4.65 -21.72 -13.47
C ALA A 56 4.57 -20.67 -12.34
N LEU A 57 4.97 -21.08 -11.14
CA LEU A 57 5.09 -20.20 -9.97
C LEU A 57 6.56 -19.87 -9.73
N ILE A 58 6.88 -18.58 -9.68
CA ILE A 58 8.19 -18.07 -9.29
C ILE A 58 8.07 -17.41 -7.93
N THR A 59 9.00 -17.66 -7.04
CA THR A 59 9.03 -17.07 -5.70
C THR A 59 10.33 -16.32 -5.47
N GLU A 60 10.25 -15.15 -4.87
CA GLU A 60 11.41 -14.35 -4.51
C GLU A 60 11.18 -13.67 -3.16
N GLN A 61 12.16 -13.78 -2.25
CA GLN A 61 12.13 -13.04 -0.98
C GLN A 61 12.82 -11.69 -1.20
N VAL A 62 12.05 -10.61 -1.20
CA VAL A 62 12.56 -9.24 -1.37
C VAL A 62 12.99 -8.65 -0.03
N ALA A 63 12.18 -8.85 1.01
CA ALA A 63 12.48 -8.46 2.38
C ALA A 63 11.81 -9.44 3.33
N GLN A 64 12.25 -9.47 4.60
CA GLN A 64 11.61 -10.27 5.64
C GLN A 64 11.49 -9.44 6.91
N ILE A 65 10.49 -8.55 6.91
CA ILE A 65 10.29 -7.56 7.96
C ILE A 65 8.84 -7.57 8.48
N ASP A 66 8.65 -7.07 9.67
CA ASP A 66 7.34 -6.57 10.09
C ASP A 66 7.08 -5.24 9.37
N SER A 67 5.89 -5.05 8.80
CA SER A 67 5.61 -3.87 7.97
C SER A 67 5.59 -2.54 8.73
N LYS A 68 5.46 -2.55 10.06
CA LYS A 68 5.66 -1.34 10.88
C LYS A 68 7.07 -0.76 10.73
N ASP A 69 8.05 -1.60 10.37
CA ASP A 69 9.45 -1.25 10.16
C ASP A 69 9.79 -1.06 8.66
N MET A 70 8.76 -0.83 7.80
CA MET A 70 8.96 -0.57 6.39
C MET A 70 9.88 0.63 6.18
N SER A 71 10.84 0.48 5.27
CA SER A 71 11.81 1.52 4.95
C SER A 71 11.80 1.89 3.47
N PHE A 72 12.34 3.07 3.15
CA PHE A 72 12.50 3.51 1.75
C PHE A 72 13.41 2.57 0.95
N GLY A 73 14.44 2.00 1.59
CA GLY A 73 15.31 1.00 0.95
C GLY A 73 14.55 -0.25 0.53
N VAL A 74 13.62 -0.73 1.36
CA VAL A 74 12.75 -1.86 1.01
C VAL A 74 11.78 -1.47 -0.12
N TRP A 75 11.21 -0.27 -0.10
CA TRP A 75 10.37 0.20 -1.21
C TRP A 75 11.14 0.30 -2.54
N GLN A 76 12.37 0.80 -2.51
CA GLN A 76 13.24 0.85 -3.70
C GLN A 76 13.50 -0.54 -4.27
N GLN A 77 13.91 -1.46 -3.41
CA GLN A 77 14.15 -2.85 -3.79
C GLN A 77 12.88 -3.49 -4.34
N LEU A 78 11.76 -3.35 -3.65
CA LEU A 78 10.48 -3.92 -4.08
C LEU A 78 10.03 -3.36 -5.44
N ALA A 79 10.06 -2.03 -5.63
CA ALA A 79 9.70 -1.40 -6.89
C ALA A 79 10.59 -1.88 -8.05
N SER A 80 11.90 -1.99 -7.82
CA SER A 80 12.86 -2.49 -8.81
C SER A 80 12.57 -3.95 -9.18
N ARG A 81 12.27 -4.82 -8.20
CA ARG A 81 11.94 -6.22 -8.47
C ARG A 81 10.60 -6.37 -9.20
N VAL A 82 9.60 -5.59 -8.80
CA VAL A 82 8.30 -5.55 -9.50
C VAL A 82 8.49 -5.10 -10.94
N ALA A 83 9.22 -4.02 -11.20
CA ALA A 83 9.51 -3.53 -12.56
C ALA A 83 10.24 -4.58 -13.40
N HIS A 84 11.25 -5.24 -12.83
CA HIS A 84 11.99 -6.32 -13.49
C HIS A 84 11.06 -7.45 -13.96
N TRP A 85 10.18 -7.93 -13.09
CA TRP A 85 9.27 -9.01 -13.42
C TRP A 85 8.14 -8.58 -14.39
N LEU A 86 7.64 -7.36 -14.28
CA LEU A 86 6.63 -6.82 -15.20
C LEU A 86 7.15 -6.71 -16.63
N ALA A 87 8.46 -6.47 -16.81
CA ALA A 87 9.11 -6.40 -18.12
C ALA A 87 9.21 -7.76 -18.84
N GLN A 88 9.04 -8.87 -18.11
CA GLN A 88 9.11 -10.21 -18.70
C GLN A 88 7.78 -10.54 -19.40
N PRO A 89 7.77 -10.89 -20.70
CA PRO A 89 6.52 -11.13 -21.46
C PRO A 89 5.73 -12.34 -20.95
N GLU A 90 6.40 -13.34 -20.42
CA GLU A 90 5.79 -14.54 -19.86
C GLU A 90 5.12 -14.30 -18.48
N VAL A 91 5.48 -13.25 -17.76
CA VAL A 91 4.86 -12.92 -16.47
C VAL A 91 3.47 -12.34 -16.71
N GLN A 92 2.45 -13.02 -16.21
CA GLN A 92 1.05 -12.60 -16.31
C GLN A 92 0.66 -11.61 -15.22
N GLY A 93 1.14 -11.83 -13.99
CA GLY A 93 0.87 -10.98 -12.84
C GLY A 93 1.83 -11.26 -11.70
N ILE A 94 1.84 -10.34 -10.75
CA ILE A 94 2.69 -10.40 -9.54
C ILE A 94 1.79 -10.39 -8.32
N VAL A 95 2.07 -11.25 -7.33
CA VAL A 95 1.50 -11.22 -5.99
C VAL A 95 2.59 -10.76 -5.02
N ILE A 96 2.25 -9.92 -4.07
CA ILE A 96 3.16 -9.47 -3.02
C ILE A 96 2.55 -9.85 -1.67
N THR A 97 3.21 -10.74 -0.91
CA THR A 97 2.82 -10.96 0.49
C THR A 97 3.44 -9.89 1.37
N HIS A 98 2.60 -9.17 2.10
CA HIS A 98 2.97 -7.97 2.84
C HIS A 98 2.39 -7.99 4.25
N GLY A 99 2.97 -7.24 5.19
CA GLY A 99 2.36 -6.99 6.49
C GLY A 99 1.24 -5.95 6.41
N THR A 100 0.28 -6.03 7.34
CA THR A 100 -0.95 -5.24 7.27
C THR A 100 -0.79 -3.76 7.58
N ASP A 101 0.23 -3.36 8.37
CA ASP A 101 0.31 -2.01 8.96
C ASP A 101 0.63 -0.91 7.95
N THR A 102 1.44 -1.21 6.93
CA THR A 102 1.82 -0.24 5.89
C THR A 102 1.47 -0.71 4.47
N LEU A 103 0.59 -1.70 4.34
CA LEU A 103 0.15 -2.22 3.04
C LEU A 103 -0.45 -1.11 2.17
N GLU A 104 -1.29 -0.25 2.73
CA GLU A 104 -1.93 0.84 2.00
C GLU A 104 -0.94 1.86 1.44
N GLU A 105 0.14 2.14 2.17
CA GLU A 105 1.21 3.04 1.72
C GLU A 105 2.04 2.41 0.62
N THR A 106 2.42 1.14 0.79
CA THR A 106 3.18 0.37 -0.22
C THR A 106 2.38 0.20 -1.51
N ALA A 107 1.08 -0.10 -1.42
CA ALA A 107 0.20 -0.21 -2.58
C ALA A 107 0.12 1.11 -3.35
N TYR A 108 -0.10 2.22 -2.64
CA TYR A 108 -0.16 3.56 -3.24
C TYR A 108 1.18 3.96 -3.88
N PHE A 109 2.29 3.71 -3.19
CA PHE A 109 3.64 3.97 -3.70
C PHE A 109 3.88 3.21 -5.02
N LEU A 110 3.67 1.90 -5.04
CA LEU A 110 3.89 1.07 -6.23
C LEU A 110 2.99 1.48 -7.40
N GLN A 111 1.72 1.81 -7.13
CA GLN A 111 0.81 2.31 -8.18
C GLN A 111 1.33 3.62 -8.78
N THR A 112 1.78 4.54 -7.93
CA THR A 112 2.22 5.87 -8.38
C THR A 112 3.52 5.80 -9.18
N VAL A 113 4.48 4.97 -8.77
CA VAL A 113 5.80 4.93 -9.44
C VAL A 113 5.84 3.98 -10.64
N LEU A 114 5.01 2.93 -10.69
CA LEU A 114 5.05 1.92 -11.74
C LEU A 114 3.90 2.01 -12.73
N ASN A 115 2.72 2.39 -12.26
CA ASN A 115 1.49 2.43 -13.05
C ASN A 115 1.34 1.22 -14.00
N PRO A 116 1.33 -0.02 -13.47
CA PRO A 116 1.57 -1.20 -14.26
C PRO A 116 0.39 -1.59 -15.15
N ALA A 117 0.69 -1.99 -16.39
CA ALA A 117 -0.31 -2.54 -17.32
C ALA A 117 -0.71 -3.99 -16.98
N LYS A 118 0.08 -4.69 -16.18
CA LYS A 118 -0.21 -6.02 -15.64
C LYS A 118 -0.59 -5.91 -14.15
N PRO A 119 -1.36 -6.88 -13.60
CA PRO A 119 -1.75 -6.81 -12.19
C PRO A 119 -0.57 -7.01 -11.23
N VAL A 120 -0.51 -6.15 -10.22
CA VAL A 120 0.34 -6.30 -9.04
C VAL A 120 -0.59 -6.34 -7.83
N VAL A 121 -0.69 -7.49 -7.19
CA VAL A 121 -1.70 -7.79 -6.18
C VAL A 121 -1.02 -7.93 -4.82
N LEU A 122 -1.22 -6.96 -3.92
CA LEU A 122 -0.78 -7.10 -2.54
C LEU A 122 -1.78 -7.96 -1.77
N THR A 123 -1.28 -8.80 -0.88
CA THR A 123 -2.09 -9.55 0.07
C THR A 123 -1.38 -9.66 1.41
N CYS A 124 -2.16 -9.98 2.44
CA CYS A 124 -1.67 -10.00 3.82
C CYS A 124 -2.44 -11.02 4.65
N ALA A 125 -2.16 -11.09 5.94
CA ALA A 125 -3.00 -11.80 6.91
C ALA A 125 -3.07 -11.01 8.22
N MET A 126 -4.21 -11.10 8.90
CA MET A 126 -4.41 -10.55 10.24
C MET A 126 -4.06 -11.56 11.34
N ARG A 127 -3.94 -12.85 10.97
CA ARG A 127 -3.56 -13.95 11.88
C ARG A 127 -2.25 -14.58 11.42
N PRO A 128 -1.38 -14.99 12.35
CA PRO A 128 -0.11 -15.63 12.01
C PRO A 128 -0.34 -16.98 11.32
N ALA A 129 0.67 -17.45 10.59
CA ALA A 129 0.59 -18.74 9.88
C ALA A 129 0.32 -19.93 10.81
N THR A 130 0.69 -19.83 12.08
CA THR A 130 0.46 -20.87 13.11
C THR A 130 -0.90 -20.79 13.80
N ALA A 131 -1.75 -19.80 13.49
CA ALA A 131 -3.07 -19.66 14.12
C ALA A 131 -3.95 -20.90 13.85
N VAL A 132 -4.92 -21.17 14.73
CA VAL A 132 -5.92 -22.25 14.53
C VAL A 132 -6.65 -22.10 13.19
N THR A 133 -6.97 -20.88 12.81
CA THR A 133 -7.62 -20.55 11.53
C THR A 133 -6.88 -19.36 10.89
N PRO A 134 -5.74 -19.60 10.22
CA PRO A 134 -5.00 -18.53 9.55
C PRO A 134 -5.80 -18.08 8.32
N ASP A 135 -5.85 -16.74 8.09
CA ASP A 135 -6.51 -16.16 6.91
C ASP A 135 -5.55 -16.04 5.70
N GLY A 136 -4.24 -16.13 5.93
CA GLY A 136 -3.21 -16.00 4.91
C GLY A 136 -3.35 -16.95 3.71
N PRO A 137 -3.56 -18.26 3.90
CA PRO A 137 -3.68 -19.21 2.80
C PRO A 137 -4.80 -18.84 1.81
N GLN A 138 -6.00 -18.49 2.30
CA GLN A 138 -7.10 -18.08 1.44
C GLN A 138 -6.79 -16.76 0.73
N ASN A 139 -6.24 -15.77 1.44
CA ASN A 139 -5.86 -14.50 0.86
C ASN A 139 -4.82 -14.64 -0.27
N VAL A 140 -3.89 -15.59 -0.16
CA VAL A 140 -2.93 -15.91 -1.24
C VAL A 140 -3.64 -16.52 -2.45
N LEU A 141 -4.56 -17.48 -2.25
CA LEU A 141 -5.33 -18.09 -3.34
C LEU A 141 -6.13 -17.01 -4.09
N ASP A 142 -6.81 -16.15 -3.37
CA ASP A 142 -7.59 -15.04 -3.91
C ASP A 142 -6.69 -14.06 -4.70
N ALA A 143 -5.52 -13.71 -4.15
CA ALA A 143 -4.56 -12.83 -4.82
C ALA A 143 -4.02 -13.44 -6.12
N VAL A 144 -3.74 -14.75 -6.14
CA VAL A 144 -3.33 -15.47 -7.36
C VAL A 144 -4.45 -15.49 -8.38
N ALA A 145 -5.71 -15.73 -7.97
CA ALA A 145 -6.86 -15.68 -8.86
C ALA A 145 -7.00 -14.31 -9.53
N VAL A 146 -6.85 -13.23 -8.77
CA VAL A 146 -6.86 -11.84 -9.30
C VAL A 146 -5.67 -11.60 -10.24
N ALA A 147 -4.46 -12.04 -9.89
CA ALA A 147 -3.27 -11.87 -10.73
C ALA A 147 -3.38 -12.60 -12.07
N MET A 148 -4.21 -13.63 -12.15
CA MET A 148 -4.47 -14.39 -13.37
C MET A 148 -5.70 -13.90 -14.14
N HIS A 149 -6.50 -13.00 -13.57
CA HIS A 149 -7.76 -12.58 -14.19
C HIS A 149 -7.51 -11.82 -15.50
N PRO A 150 -8.19 -12.18 -16.61
CA PRO A 150 -8.07 -11.46 -17.88
C PRO A 150 -8.45 -9.98 -17.75
N GLY A 151 -7.57 -9.10 -18.23
CA GLY A 151 -7.78 -7.65 -18.16
C GLY A 151 -7.45 -7.02 -16.80
N ALA A 152 -7.02 -7.79 -15.80
CA ALA A 152 -6.50 -7.25 -14.55
C ALA A 152 -5.27 -6.38 -14.81
N ARG A 153 -5.21 -5.22 -14.14
CA ARG A 153 -4.11 -4.25 -14.27
C ARG A 153 -4.02 -3.35 -13.05
N GLY A 154 -2.91 -2.63 -12.95
CA GLY A 154 -2.68 -1.73 -11.83
C GLY A 154 -2.25 -2.45 -10.56
N VAL A 155 -2.04 -1.68 -9.51
CA VAL A 155 -1.76 -2.18 -8.17
C VAL A 155 -3.07 -2.24 -7.38
N VAL A 156 -3.36 -3.41 -6.83
CA VAL A 156 -4.55 -3.69 -6.05
C VAL A 156 -4.20 -4.45 -4.78
N ALA A 157 -5.08 -4.48 -3.80
CA ALA A 157 -4.94 -5.30 -2.60
C ALA A 157 -6.12 -6.27 -2.48
N VAL A 158 -5.84 -7.51 -2.06
CA VAL A 158 -6.87 -8.52 -1.76
C VAL A 158 -6.71 -8.97 -0.33
N CYS A 159 -7.74 -8.75 0.48
CA CYS A 159 -7.78 -9.13 1.88
C CYS A 159 -9.21 -9.60 2.22
N ALA A 160 -9.35 -10.75 2.86
CA ALA A 160 -10.63 -11.33 3.27
C ALA A 160 -11.65 -11.36 2.11
N GLY A 161 -11.24 -11.82 0.92
CA GLY A 161 -12.10 -11.91 -0.26
C GLY A 161 -12.46 -10.57 -0.91
N THR A 162 -12.03 -9.44 -0.36
CA THR A 162 -12.34 -8.11 -0.88
C THR A 162 -11.18 -7.55 -1.70
N LEU A 163 -11.49 -7.08 -2.91
CA LEU A 163 -10.53 -6.45 -3.82
C LEU A 163 -10.61 -4.93 -3.70
N HIS A 164 -9.50 -4.30 -3.38
CA HIS A 164 -9.35 -2.86 -3.19
C HIS A 164 -8.39 -2.25 -4.21
N SER A 165 -8.63 -1.01 -4.63
CA SER A 165 -7.63 -0.25 -5.39
C SER A 165 -6.51 0.26 -4.46
N ALA A 166 -5.31 0.44 -5.00
CA ALA A 166 -4.19 1.04 -4.27
C ALA A 166 -4.50 2.47 -3.78
N PHE A 167 -5.36 3.19 -4.48
CA PHE A 167 -5.78 4.54 -4.10
C PHE A 167 -6.70 4.55 -2.88
N ASP A 168 -7.62 3.57 -2.81
CA ASP A 168 -8.72 3.59 -1.86
C ASP A 168 -8.46 2.73 -0.60
N VAL A 169 -7.65 1.65 -0.72
CA VAL A 169 -7.42 0.71 0.39
C VAL A 169 -6.91 1.42 1.65
N GLN A 170 -7.55 1.16 2.80
CA GLN A 170 -7.15 1.67 4.11
C GLN A 170 -7.31 0.58 5.17
N LYS A 171 -6.36 0.47 6.11
CA LYS A 171 -6.52 -0.36 7.30
C LYS A 171 -7.39 0.40 8.31
N VAL A 172 -8.61 -0.07 8.52
CA VAL A 172 -9.61 0.60 9.37
C VAL A 172 -9.88 -0.13 10.69
N HIS A 173 -9.31 -1.33 10.86
CA HIS A 173 -9.47 -2.10 12.08
C HIS A 173 -8.15 -2.75 12.53
N PRO A 174 -7.80 -2.70 13.84
CA PRO A 174 -6.52 -3.22 14.32
C PRO A 174 -6.46 -4.75 14.43
N TYR A 175 -7.60 -5.47 14.43
CA TYR A 175 -7.65 -6.89 14.80
C TYR A 175 -8.47 -7.82 13.90
N ARG A 176 -9.63 -7.37 13.36
CA ARG A 176 -10.51 -8.23 12.55
C ARG A 176 -9.82 -8.67 11.26
N ILE A 177 -10.24 -9.83 10.70
CA ILE A 177 -9.70 -10.31 9.41
C ILE A 177 -10.12 -9.40 8.25
N ASP A 178 -11.32 -8.79 8.30
CA ASP A 178 -11.83 -7.79 7.38
C ASP A 178 -11.35 -6.37 7.77
N ALA A 179 -10.05 -6.24 8.03
CA ALA A 179 -9.45 -5.01 8.58
C ALA A 179 -9.33 -3.88 7.58
N PHE A 180 -9.55 -4.12 6.27
CA PHE A 180 -9.38 -3.13 5.20
C PHE A 180 -10.71 -2.67 4.63
N ASN A 181 -10.74 -1.41 4.19
CA ASN A 181 -11.90 -0.80 3.56
C ASN A 181 -11.43 0.15 2.43
N SER A 182 -12.35 0.50 1.52
CA SER A 182 -12.11 1.46 0.43
C SER A 182 -12.92 2.76 0.61
N GLY A 183 -13.37 3.04 1.82
CA GLY A 183 -14.16 4.25 2.11
C GLY A 183 -15.39 4.39 1.19
N ASP A 184 -15.72 5.63 0.86
CA ASP A 184 -16.89 5.96 0.00
C ASP A 184 -16.73 5.46 -1.45
N ALA A 185 -15.50 5.17 -1.89
CA ALA A 185 -15.25 4.62 -3.20
C ALA A 185 -15.78 3.18 -3.35
N GLY A 186 -15.87 2.44 -2.24
CA GLY A 186 -16.21 1.03 -2.21
C GLY A 186 -15.13 0.12 -2.83
N PRO A 187 -15.25 -1.19 -2.67
CA PRO A 187 -14.31 -2.15 -3.24
C PRO A 187 -14.36 -2.16 -4.77
N LEU A 188 -13.27 -2.59 -5.40
CA LEU A 188 -13.26 -2.90 -6.83
C LEU A 188 -14.11 -4.13 -7.14
N GLY A 189 -14.19 -5.06 -6.22
CA GLY A 189 -14.94 -6.30 -6.37
C GLY A 189 -14.67 -7.26 -5.22
N TYR A 190 -15.09 -8.50 -5.44
CA TYR A 190 -14.92 -9.61 -4.50
C TYR A 190 -14.37 -10.84 -5.21
N VAL A 191 -13.59 -11.63 -4.50
CA VAL A 191 -13.18 -12.96 -4.94
C VAL A 191 -14.05 -13.98 -4.19
N GLU A 192 -14.82 -14.76 -4.93
CA GLU A 192 -15.78 -15.72 -4.42
C GLU A 192 -15.49 -17.07 -5.09
N GLU A 193 -15.06 -18.07 -4.33
CA GLU A 193 -14.65 -19.42 -4.84
C GLU A 193 -13.63 -19.32 -6.00
N GLY A 194 -12.65 -18.41 -5.88
CA GLY A 194 -11.64 -18.17 -6.92
C GLY A 194 -12.13 -17.41 -8.16
N ALA A 195 -13.41 -17.04 -8.21
CA ALA A 195 -13.99 -16.21 -9.26
C ALA A 195 -14.04 -14.74 -8.84
N LEU A 196 -13.65 -13.86 -9.74
CA LEU A 196 -13.67 -12.42 -9.48
C LEU A 196 -14.99 -11.80 -9.97
N ARG A 197 -15.71 -11.16 -9.05
CA ARG A 197 -16.89 -10.34 -9.35
C ARG A 197 -16.54 -8.87 -9.20
N LEU A 198 -16.32 -8.19 -10.34
CA LEU A 198 -16.00 -6.78 -10.36
C LEU A 198 -17.26 -5.92 -10.16
N LEU A 199 -17.13 -4.85 -9.38
CA LEU A 199 -18.12 -3.81 -9.15
C LEU A 199 -17.70 -2.48 -9.78
N ARG A 200 -16.40 -2.26 -9.93
CA ARG A 200 -15.81 -1.06 -10.52
C ARG A 200 -14.73 -1.45 -11.54
N ASN A 201 -14.37 -0.51 -12.39
CA ASN A 201 -13.25 -0.68 -13.33
C ASN A 201 -11.92 -0.81 -12.60
N TRP A 202 -10.99 -1.50 -13.23
CA TRP A 202 -9.59 -1.54 -12.78
C TRP A 202 -9.02 -0.13 -12.67
N PRO A 203 -8.03 0.09 -11.77
CA PRO A 203 -7.36 1.38 -11.66
C PRO A 203 -6.84 1.84 -13.02
N GLU A 204 -7.17 3.07 -13.38
CA GLU A 204 -6.59 3.73 -14.56
C GLU A 204 -5.35 4.52 -14.15
N ALA A 205 -4.49 4.76 -15.13
CA ALA A 205 -3.35 5.65 -14.94
C ALA A 205 -3.85 7.03 -14.53
N HIS A 206 -3.52 7.51 -13.35
CA HIS A 206 -3.72 8.91 -13.03
C HIS A 206 -2.78 9.75 -13.91
N MET A 207 -3.33 10.77 -14.55
CA MET A 207 -2.53 11.76 -15.29
C MET A 207 -1.52 12.37 -14.32
N GLY A 208 -0.23 12.12 -14.53
CA GLY A 208 0.85 12.50 -13.64
C GLY A 208 1.64 11.36 -12.99
N SER A 209 1.12 10.13 -13.00
CA SER A 209 1.80 8.96 -12.41
C SER A 209 2.97 8.39 -13.24
N ALA A 210 3.14 8.82 -14.47
CA ALA A 210 4.22 8.35 -15.36
C ALA A 210 5.53 9.18 -15.27
N GLN A 211 5.69 10.01 -14.23
CA GLN A 211 6.82 10.95 -14.17
C GLN A 211 8.07 10.38 -13.49
N TYR A 212 7.97 9.19 -12.88
CA TYR A 212 9.10 8.61 -12.15
C TYR A 212 9.74 7.51 -12.99
N ALA A 213 10.93 7.78 -13.54
CA ALA A 213 11.74 6.69 -14.07
C ALA A 213 12.10 5.75 -12.92
N ILE A 214 11.88 4.44 -13.10
CA ILE A 214 12.15 3.46 -12.04
C ILE A 214 13.62 3.49 -11.63
N GLU A 215 14.52 3.82 -12.55
CA GLU A 215 15.94 3.99 -12.31
C GLU A 215 16.22 5.12 -11.32
N ASN A 216 15.46 6.22 -11.38
CA ASN A 216 15.58 7.32 -10.44
C ASN A 216 15.12 6.89 -9.04
N ILE A 217 14.02 6.13 -8.95
CA ILE A 217 13.55 5.57 -7.67
C ILE A 217 14.58 4.59 -7.10
N ALA A 218 15.08 3.65 -7.91
CA ALA A 218 16.01 2.60 -7.48
C ALA A 218 17.34 3.15 -6.94
N ASN A 219 17.80 4.27 -7.49
CA ASN A 219 19.09 4.86 -7.15
C ASN A 219 19.01 6.11 -6.25
N PHE A 220 17.79 6.44 -5.75
CA PHE A 220 17.60 7.67 -5.00
C PHE A 220 18.27 7.61 -3.61
N ALA A 221 19.32 8.37 -3.42
CA ALA A 221 20.16 8.27 -2.22
C ALA A 221 19.53 8.92 -0.97
N ARG A 222 18.73 9.98 -1.16
CA ARG A 222 18.20 10.76 -0.02
C ARG A 222 16.76 11.18 -0.25
N TRP A 223 15.83 10.42 0.34
CA TRP A 223 14.41 10.69 0.26
C TRP A 223 14.02 12.02 0.93
N PRO A 224 13.12 12.80 0.30
CA PRO A 224 12.61 14.01 0.92
C PRO A 224 11.96 13.72 2.26
N ARG A 225 12.30 14.52 3.27
CA ARG A 225 11.70 14.38 4.58
C ARG A 225 10.32 15.03 4.59
N VAL A 226 9.28 14.20 4.67
CA VAL A 226 7.87 14.61 4.79
C VAL A 226 7.29 14.00 6.04
N GLU A 227 6.70 14.82 6.90
CA GLU A 227 6.12 14.40 8.17
C GLU A 227 4.62 14.67 8.20
N ILE A 228 3.90 13.90 9.03
CA ILE A 228 2.47 14.09 9.27
C ILE A 228 2.31 14.77 10.62
N VAL A 229 1.55 15.86 10.64
CA VAL A 229 1.13 16.53 11.88
C VAL A 229 -0.39 16.43 12.01
N MET A 230 -0.88 16.30 13.23
CA MET A 230 -2.31 16.12 13.48
C MET A 230 -2.90 17.39 14.11
N ASN A 231 -4.10 17.79 13.64
CA ASN A 231 -4.90 18.81 14.29
C ASN A 231 -5.78 18.18 15.36
N TYR A 232 -5.83 18.78 16.54
CA TYR A 232 -6.64 18.35 17.71
C TYR A 232 -7.01 19.56 18.57
N ALA A 233 -7.86 19.37 19.58
CA ALA A 233 -8.21 20.45 20.51
C ALA A 233 -6.97 20.94 21.26
N GLY A 234 -6.69 22.25 21.20
CA GLY A 234 -5.50 22.87 21.76
C GLY A 234 -4.21 22.59 20.97
N ALA A 235 -4.31 22.21 19.68
CA ALA A 235 -3.13 22.07 18.83
C ALA A 235 -2.36 23.37 18.71
N SER A 236 -1.06 23.34 18.91
CA SER A 236 -0.16 24.48 18.80
C SER A 236 0.75 24.38 17.58
N GLY A 237 1.48 25.45 17.27
CA GLY A 237 2.48 25.48 16.22
C GLY A 237 3.83 24.84 16.60
N ALA A 238 4.05 24.47 17.85
CA ALA A 238 5.37 24.06 18.35
C ALA A 238 5.97 22.87 17.62
N VAL A 239 5.14 21.85 17.28
CA VAL A 239 5.61 20.70 16.50
C VAL A 239 6.05 21.09 15.09
N VAL A 240 5.33 22.00 14.45
CA VAL A 240 5.69 22.52 13.11
C VAL A 240 7.00 23.29 13.17
N ASP A 241 7.16 24.22 14.12
CA ASP A 241 8.41 24.97 14.29
C ASP A 241 9.61 24.06 14.54
N ALA A 242 9.44 23.00 15.37
CA ALA A 242 10.49 22.00 15.62
C ALA A 242 10.88 21.23 14.35
N LEU A 243 9.91 20.79 13.54
CA LEU A 243 10.16 20.08 12.29
C LEU A 243 10.84 20.98 11.24
N VAL A 244 10.42 22.23 11.14
CA VAL A 244 11.05 23.23 10.25
C VAL A 244 12.49 23.46 10.67
N ALA A 245 12.78 23.63 11.95
CA ALA A 245 14.14 23.79 12.48
C ALA A 245 15.04 22.58 12.17
N GLN A 246 14.47 21.39 12.02
CA GLN A 246 15.16 20.16 11.64
C GLN A 246 15.24 19.92 10.13
N GLY A 247 14.82 20.87 9.30
CA GLY A 247 14.96 20.81 7.85
C GLY A 247 13.92 19.90 7.16
N VAL A 248 12.67 19.79 7.68
CA VAL A 248 11.56 19.13 6.99
C VAL A 248 11.29 19.82 5.67
N GLN A 249 11.05 19.04 4.60
CA GLN A 249 10.80 19.56 3.26
C GLN A 249 9.30 19.61 2.93
N GLY A 250 8.52 18.73 3.56
CA GLY A 250 7.07 18.69 3.39
C GLY A 250 6.34 18.34 4.68
N LEU A 251 5.12 18.85 4.80
CA LEU A 251 4.22 18.55 5.91
C LEU A 251 2.84 18.16 5.36
N VAL A 252 2.29 17.07 5.86
CA VAL A 252 0.89 16.75 5.68
C VAL A 252 0.17 17.00 7.00
N VAL A 253 -0.84 17.86 7.01
CA VAL A 253 -1.65 18.07 8.21
C VAL A 253 -2.94 17.24 8.13
N ALA A 254 -3.09 16.29 9.06
CA ALA A 254 -4.34 15.56 9.27
C ALA A 254 -5.32 16.45 10.04
N ALA A 255 -6.14 17.18 9.30
CA ALA A 255 -7.04 18.21 9.76
C ALA A 255 -8.36 17.62 10.34
N THR A 256 -9.12 18.43 11.06
CA THR A 256 -10.46 18.10 11.54
C THR A 256 -11.50 18.38 10.46
N GLY A 257 -12.60 17.60 10.46
CA GLY A 257 -13.75 17.81 9.57
C GLY A 257 -13.36 18.05 8.12
N ASN A 258 -13.90 19.08 7.51
CA ASN A 258 -13.62 19.48 6.12
C ASN A 258 -12.27 20.25 6.00
N GLY A 259 -11.23 19.78 6.66
CA GLY A 259 -9.91 20.36 6.56
C GLY A 259 -9.69 21.59 7.45
N THR A 260 -10.48 21.76 8.53
CA THR A 260 -10.31 22.86 9.48
C THR A 260 -9.12 22.65 10.40
N LEU A 261 -8.48 23.73 10.81
CA LEU A 261 -7.28 23.74 11.64
C LEU A 261 -7.43 24.68 12.83
N HIS A 262 -6.80 24.33 13.94
CA HIS A 262 -6.62 25.24 15.06
C HIS A 262 -5.80 26.47 14.57
N HIS A 263 -6.18 27.66 14.98
CA HIS A 263 -5.57 28.89 14.47
C HIS A 263 -4.05 28.97 14.68
N ASP A 264 -3.55 28.51 15.82
CA ASP A 264 -2.10 28.50 16.10
C ASP A 264 -1.34 27.52 15.20
N LEU A 265 -1.90 26.31 14.98
CA LEU A 265 -1.32 25.33 14.08
C LEU A 265 -1.34 25.85 12.63
N GLN A 266 -2.45 26.44 12.20
CA GLN A 266 -2.55 27.04 10.86
C GLN A 266 -1.54 28.16 10.65
N ALA A 267 -1.37 29.04 11.62
CA ALA A 267 -0.40 30.13 11.57
C ALA A 267 1.05 29.59 11.39
N ALA A 268 1.40 28.53 12.13
CA ALA A 268 2.70 27.87 12.01
C ALA A 268 2.90 27.20 10.66
N LEU A 269 1.88 26.49 10.12
CA LEU A 269 1.92 25.87 8.81
C LEU A 269 2.10 26.91 7.69
N LEU A 270 1.39 28.03 7.75
CA LEU A 270 1.54 29.14 6.80
C LEU A 270 2.93 29.80 6.89
N LYS A 271 3.49 29.90 8.09
CA LYS A 271 4.88 30.33 8.30
C LYS A 271 5.87 29.34 7.67
N ALA A 272 5.67 28.04 7.85
CA ALA A 272 6.48 26.98 7.23
C ALA A 272 6.42 27.07 5.69
N GLN A 273 5.25 27.30 5.08
CA GLN A 273 5.12 27.51 3.63
C GLN A 273 5.94 28.71 3.15
N ARG A 274 5.90 29.84 3.87
CA ARG A 274 6.74 31.01 3.53
C ARG A 274 8.24 30.73 3.64
N ALA A 275 8.63 29.77 4.48
CA ALA A 275 10.01 29.28 4.59
C ALA A 275 10.38 28.20 3.54
N GLY A 276 9.48 27.91 2.57
CA GLY A 276 9.73 26.98 1.47
C GLY A 276 9.27 25.54 1.72
N VAL A 277 8.74 25.20 2.91
CA VAL A 277 8.20 23.87 3.19
C VAL A 277 6.88 23.68 2.43
N LYS A 278 6.75 22.56 1.73
CA LYS A 278 5.47 22.22 1.07
C LYS A 278 4.49 21.68 2.10
N VAL A 279 3.26 22.20 2.10
CA VAL A 279 2.22 21.80 3.07
C VAL A 279 0.98 21.34 2.31
N VAL A 280 0.44 20.17 2.69
CA VAL A 280 -0.80 19.60 2.14
C VAL A 280 -1.74 19.28 3.30
N ARG A 281 -3.04 19.48 3.09
CA ARG A 281 -4.11 19.26 4.06
C ARG A 281 -4.90 18.00 3.71
N ALA A 282 -4.93 17.01 4.61
CA ALA A 282 -5.80 15.84 4.55
C ALA A 282 -6.81 15.88 5.71
N SER A 283 -7.83 15.04 5.69
CA SER A 283 -8.76 14.90 6.82
C SER A 283 -8.34 13.76 7.76
N ARG A 284 -8.65 13.89 9.06
CA ARG A 284 -8.63 12.77 10.02
C ARG A 284 -9.84 11.83 9.86
N CYS A 285 -10.88 12.28 9.17
CA CYS A 285 -12.04 11.45 8.91
C CYS A 285 -11.64 10.29 7.99
N PRO A 286 -12.04 9.04 8.31
CA PRO A 286 -11.68 7.87 7.50
C PRO A 286 -12.44 7.82 6.16
N ASN A 287 -13.57 8.51 6.06
CA ASN A 287 -14.40 8.59 4.87
C ASN A 287 -14.55 10.05 4.42
N GLY A 288 -14.94 10.24 3.17
CA GLY A 288 -15.08 11.55 2.55
C GLY A 288 -13.74 12.15 2.11
N ARG A 289 -13.81 13.34 1.59
CA ARG A 289 -12.64 14.14 1.18
C ARG A 289 -12.81 15.58 1.63
N VAL A 290 -11.70 16.28 1.75
CA VAL A 290 -11.73 17.73 1.96
C VAL A 290 -12.30 18.38 0.70
N LEU A 291 -13.34 19.19 0.86
CA LEU A 291 -13.91 20.03 -0.21
C LEU A 291 -13.20 21.37 -0.16
N GLY A 292 -12.09 21.48 -0.90
CA GLY A 292 -11.31 22.71 -0.98
C GLY A 292 -12.06 23.83 -1.70
N GLN A 293 -11.69 25.07 -1.40
CA GLN A 293 -12.24 26.25 -2.05
C GLN A 293 -11.15 26.97 -2.87
N PRO A 294 -11.53 27.65 -3.96
CA PRO A 294 -10.60 28.51 -4.67
C PRO A 294 -9.97 29.54 -3.74
N GLY A 295 -8.65 29.60 -3.70
CA GLY A 295 -7.91 30.51 -2.82
C GLY A 295 -7.52 29.96 -1.45
N ASP A 296 -7.82 28.69 -1.17
CA ASP A 296 -7.31 28.02 0.04
C ASP A 296 -5.77 28.12 0.09
N ALA A 297 -5.24 28.66 1.18
CA ALA A 297 -3.80 28.85 1.35
C ALA A 297 -3.01 27.53 1.49
N ILE A 298 -3.66 26.48 1.97
CA ILE A 298 -3.09 25.13 2.09
C ILE A 298 -3.89 24.19 1.17
N PRO A 299 -3.28 23.66 0.09
CA PRO A 299 -3.96 22.75 -0.82
C PRO A 299 -4.40 21.46 -0.11
N ASP A 300 -5.51 20.89 -0.55
CA ASP A 300 -5.99 19.59 -0.06
C ASP A 300 -5.26 18.42 -0.72
N SER A 301 -5.40 17.24 -0.12
CA SER A 301 -4.79 15.99 -0.56
C SER A 301 -5.53 15.30 -1.71
N GLN A 302 -6.54 15.93 -2.30
CA GLN A 302 -7.38 15.37 -3.38
C GLN A 302 -8.03 14.04 -3.00
N GLY A 303 -8.42 13.90 -1.73
CA GLY A 303 -9.07 12.69 -1.20
C GLY A 303 -8.13 11.62 -0.68
N LEU A 304 -6.81 11.80 -0.76
CA LEU A 304 -5.86 10.87 -0.15
C LEU A 304 -5.90 10.95 1.38
N SER A 305 -5.79 9.79 2.05
CA SER A 305 -5.53 9.74 3.48
C SER A 305 -4.20 10.43 3.82
N ALA A 306 -4.01 10.81 5.08
CA ALA A 306 -2.78 11.52 5.47
C ALA A 306 -1.51 10.73 5.16
N VAL A 307 -1.52 9.40 5.33
CA VAL A 307 -0.37 8.55 5.04
C VAL A 307 -0.09 8.45 3.54
N LYS A 308 -1.11 8.34 2.70
CA LYS A 308 -0.94 8.34 1.23
C LYS A 308 -0.56 9.73 0.71
N ALA A 309 -1.14 10.80 1.25
CA ALA A 309 -0.75 12.17 0.94
C ALA A 309 0.72 12.45 1.28
N ARG A 310 1.24 11.84 2.36
CA ARG A 310 2.66 11.88 2.69
C ARG A 310 3.51 11.23 1.60
N VAL A 311 3.13 10.05 1.12
CA VAL A 311 3.83 9.37 0.03
C VAL A 311 3.78 10.22 -1.25
N ALA A 312 2.60 10.75 -1.61
CA ALA A 312 2.42 11.61 -2.77
C ALA A 312 3.31 12.86 -2.71
N LEU A 313 3.30 13.56 -1.57
CA LEU A 313 4.11 14.77 -1.38
C LEU A 313 5.62 14.46 -1.41
N MET A 314 6.03 13.35 -0.80
CA MET A 314 7.41 12.90 -0.82
C MET A 314 7.90 12.63 -2.25
N LEU A 315 7.11 11.92 -3.05
CA LEU A 315 7.42 11.67 -4.46
C LEU A 315 7.46 12.99 -5.26
N ALA A 316 6.51 13.90 -5.04
CA ALA A 316 6.47 15.19 -5.71
C ALA A 316 7.66 16.13 -5.38
N LEU A 317 8.34 15.89 -4.26
CA LEU A 317 9.54 16.62 -3.83
C LEU A 317 10.84 15.98 -4.35
N MET A 318 10.77 14.80 -4.98
CA MET A 318 11.93 14.21 -5.63
C MET A 318 12.30 15.02 -6.88
N PRO A 319 13.58 15.19 -7.19
CA PRO A 319 14.00 15.78 -8.46
C PRO A 319 13.51 14.91 -9.63
N ALA A 320 13.13 15.58 -10.71
CA ALA A 320 12.68 14.95 -11.94
C ALA A 320 13.78 14.12 -12.63
#